data_e724681173a11a678116d7f75c4af7f2
#
_entry.id   e724681173a11a678116d7f75c4af7f2
#
_cell.length_a   1.000
_cell.length_b   1.000
_cell.length_c   1.000
_cell.angle_alpha   90.00
_cell.angle_beta   90.00
_cell.angle_gamma   90.00
#
_symmetry.space_group_name_H-M   'P 1'
#
loop_
_entity.id
_entity.type
_entity.pdbx_description
1 polymer ?
#
loop_
_entity_poly.entity_id
_entity_poly.type
_entity_poly.pdbx_seq_one_letter_code
_entity_poly.pdbx_strand_id
1 'polypeptide(L)'
;MYSPSRRGKVRLLCALLAAVLLAFTVPALRTGAGRADALSRSACISEELYSGTVLQESNADVALPMASTTKIMTALLICEDCDLDRVVIVPDCAVGVEGSSIYLKKGEEIDVRDLLYGLMLRSGNDSATALAVIHSGSVDKFTDDMNARALELGAKSTHFTNPSGLPDDDHYTTARDLCAIARAAMQNDIFRKVVGTKNWNGAYRSYSNKNKMLYNYDGATGVKTGYTMKAGRCLVSSAMRGGMEIVTVVLNEYDMYGKSAALLDYGFENYEVAVLPVSRVFLCGGRLCSPGAEGRIVLRKGS
;
A
#
# COMPACT_ATOMS: atom_id res chain seq x y z
N MET A 1 53.38 43.02 -25.16
CA MET A 1 52.55 42.35 -24.14
C MET A 1 51.22 43.10 -23.98
N TYR A 2 50.17 42.54 -24.50
CA TYR A 2 48.85 43.22 -24.49
C TYR A 2 48.06 42.70 -23.26
N SER A 3 47.78 43.55 -22.27
CA SER A 3 46.96 43.20 -21.11
C SER A 3 45.48 43.45 -21.47
N PRO A 4 44.57 42.48 -21.30
CA PRO A 4 43.15 42.66 -21.58
C PRO A 4 42.53 43.63 -20.58
N SER A 5 41.74 44.59 -21.09
CA SER A 5 41.14 45.65 -20.33
C SER A 5 40.11 45.10 -19.27
N ARG A 6 40.03 45.80 -18.13
CA ARG A 6 39.10 45.48 -16.99
C ARG A 6 37.64 45.27 -17.42
N ARG A 7 37.19 45.86 -18.54
CA ARG A 7 35.84 45.74 -19.11
C ARG A 7 35.57 44.38 -19.74
N GLY A 8 36.61 43.69 -20.29
CA GLY A 8 36.48 42.35 -20.85
C GLY A 8 36.28 41.28 -19.77
N LYS A 9 36.96 41.40 -18.61
CA LYS A 9 36.84 40.47 -17.49
C LYS A 9 35.47 40.52 -16.79
N VAL A 10 34.88 41.72 -16.69
CA VAL A 10 33.52 41.90 -16.10
C VAL A 10 32.45 41.28 -17.00
N ARG A 11 32.54 41.46 -18.33
CA ARG A 11 31.59 40.88 -19.29
C ARG A 11 31.65 39.35 -19.31
N LEU A 12 32.86 38.75 -19.18
CA LEU A 12 33.00 37.29 -19.11
C LEU A 12 32.45 36.72 -17.79
N LEU A 13 32.65 37.44 -16.68
CA LEU A 13 32.12 37.03 -15.39
C LEU A 13 30.57 37.12 -15.33
N CYS A 14 29.98 38.15 -15.92
CA CYS A 14 28.53 38.27 -16.03
C CYS A 14 27.89 37.24 -16.96
N ALA A 15 28.60 36.82 -18.04
CA ALA A 15 28.12 35.77 -18.93
C ALA A 15 28.18 34.38 -18.26
N LEU A 16 29.21 34.12 -17.45
CA LEU A 16 29.31 32.87 -16.65
C LEU A 16 28.31 32.80 -15.52
N LEU A 17 28.01 33.92 -14.84
CA LEU A 17 26.96 33.97 -13.80
C LEU A 17 25.54 33.80 -14.39
N ALA A 18 25.27 34.36 -15.59
CA ALA A 18 23.99 34.16 -16.28
C ALA A 18 23.80 32.70 -16.74
N ALA A 19 24.86 32.02 -17.17
CA ALA A 19 24.80 30.61 -17.56
C ALA A 19 24.57 29.66 -16.36
N VAL A 20 25.11 29.99 -15.18
CA VAL A 20 24.91 29.21 -13.95
C VAL A 20 23.49 29.43 -13.39
N LEU A 21 22.91 30.63 -13.49
CA LEU A 21 21.53 30.90 -13.06
C LEU A 21 20.48 30.29 -13.98
N LEU A 22 20.76 30.04 -15.26
CA LEU A 22 19.85 29.33 -16.16
C LEU A 22 19.86 27.80 -15.95
N ALA A 23 20.88 27.23 -15.29
CA ALA A 23 20.95 25.81 -15.00
C ALA A 23 20.11 25.37 -13.79
N PHE A 24 19.61 26.31 -12.96
CA PHE A 24 18.82 26.03 -11.76
C PHE A 24 17.31 26.30 -11.87
N THR A 25 16.80 26.70 -13.02
CA THR A 25 15.37 27.04 -13.17
C THR A 25 14.70 26.32 -14.34
N VAL A 26 15.00 25.05 -14.55
CA VAL A 26 14.09 24.19 -15.30
C VAL A 26 13.35 23.33 -14.27
N PRO A 27 12.11 23.70 -13.83
CA PRO A 27 11.24 22.71 -13.26
C PRO A 27 11.04 21.68 -14.37
N ALA A 28 11.36 20.42 -14.09
CA ALA A 28 11.01 19.34 -14.99
C ALA A 28 9.51 19.40 -15.20
N LEU A 29 9.07 20.03 -16.30
CA LEU A 29 7.72 19.82 -16.82
C LEU A 29 7.64 18.30 -17.09
N ARG A 30 7.15 17.54 -16.12
CA ARG A 30 6.63 16.21 -16.37
C ARG A 30 5.48 16.40 -17.35
N THR A 31 5.79 16.21 -18.63
CA THR A 31 4.82 16.31 -19.71
C THR A 31 3.68 15.34 -19.41
N GLY A 32 2.43 15.78 -19.57
CA GLY A 32 1.23 14.98 -19.34
C GLY A 32 1.21 13.64 -20.12
N ALA A 33 2.03 13.53 -21.17
CA ALA A 33 2.26 12.29 -21.91
C ALA A 33 2.86 11.17 -21.06
N GLY A 34 3.82 11.47 -20.17
CA GLY A 34 4.41 10.46 -19.28
C GLY A 34 3.41 9.90 -18.25
N ARG A 35 2.47 10.73 -17.80
CA ARG A 35 1.43 10.30 -16.84
C ARG A 35 0.33 9.46 -17.52
N ALA A 36 -0.05 9.81 -18.75
CA ALA A 36 -1.03 9.03 -19.52
C ALA A 36 -0.48 7.65 -19.90
N ASP A 37 0.81 7.55 -20.27
CA ASP A 37 1.46 6.27 -20.59
C ASP A 37 1.65 5.39 -19.35
N ALA A 38 1.95 5.98 -18.19
CA ALA A 38 2.02 5.26 -16.92
C ALA A 38 0.66 4.63 -16.53
N LEU A 39 -0.44 5.35 -16.70
CA LEU A 39 -1.79 4.87 -16.39
C LEU A 39 -2.25 3.69 -17.29
N SER A 40 -1.62 3.49 -18.45
CA SER A 40 -1.90 2.35 -19.34
C SER A 40 -1.17 1.06 -18.94
N ARG A 41 -0.21 1.13 -18.01
CA ARG A 41 0.63 -0.01 -17.61
C ARG A 41 0.11 -0.67 -16.34
N SER A 42 0.14 -1.99 -16.32
CA SER A 42 0.00 -2.73 -15.06
C SER A 42 1.31 -2.71 -14.27
N ALA A 43 1.21 -2.74 -12.94
CA ALA A 43 2.35 -2.86 -12.04
C ALA A 43 2.12 -4.00 -11.06
N CYS A 44 3.17 -4.74 -10.74
CA CYS A 44 3.07 -5.79 -9.74
C CYS A 44 4.38 -6.02 -9.00
N ILE A 45 4.27 -6.59 -7.80
CA ILE A 45 5.39 -7.05 -6.97
C ILE A 45 4.94 -8.22 -6.10
N SER A 46 5.88 -9.11 -5.78
CA SER A 46 5.74 -10.11 -4.72
C SER A 46 6.93 -10.07 -3.79
N GLU A 47 6.67 -10.06 -2.49
CA GLU A 47 7.68 -10.04 -1.44
C GLU A 47 7.39 -11.10 -0.37
N GLU A 48 8.45 -11.63 0.24
CA GLU A 48 8.29 -12.40 1.46
C GLU A 48 7.94 -11.44 2.60
N LEU A 49 6.89 -11.80 3.38
CA LEU A 49 6.23 -10.92 4.35
C LEU A 49 7.19 -10.32 5.37
N TYR A 50 8.03 -11.14 5.98
CA TYR A 50 8.83 -10.73 7.14
C TYR A 50 10.16 -10.10 6.73
N SER A 51 10.86 -10.68 5.77
CA SER A 51 12.17 -10.18 5.32
C SER A 51 12.08 -9.00 4.36
N GLY A 52 10.96 -8.85 3.64
CA GLY A 52 10.84 -7.89 2.55
C GLY A 52 11.66 -8.24 1.32
N THR A 53 12.12 -9.49 1.22
CA THR A 53 12.82 -9.95 0.04
C THR A 53 11.89 -9.95 -1.16
N VAL A 54 12.25 -9.17 -2.21
CA VAL A 54 11.52 -9.14 -3.47
C VAL A 54 11.75 -10.46 -4.21
N LEU A 55 10.67 -11.15 -4.57
CA LEU A 55 10.70 -12.41 -5.30
C LEU A 55 10.52 -12.19 -6.79
N GLN A 56 9.60 -11.31 -7.17
CA GLN A 56 9.33 -10.90 -8.54
C GLN A 56 8.69 -9.52 -8.59
N GLU A 57 9.00 -8.73 -9.61
CA GLU A 57 8.40 -7.41 -9.81
C GLU A 57 8.32 -7.00 -11.28
N SER A 58 7.41 -6.11 -11.59
CA SER A 58 7.31 -5.43 -12.89
C SER A 58 6.65 -4.07 -12.70
N ASN A 59 7.27 -3.01 -13.23
CA ASN A 59 6.80 -1.62 -13.09
C ASN A 59 6.53 -1.21 -11.63
N ALA A 60 7.22 -1.84 -10.66
CA ALA A 60 6.88 -1.72 -9.23
C ALA A 60 6.95 -0.30 -8.67
N ASP A 61 7.71 0.59 -9.31
CA ASP A 61 7.92 1.98 -8.89
C ASP A 61 7.09 3.00 -9.69
N VAL A 62 6.20 2.52 -10.58
CA VAL A 62 5.29 3.41 -11.32
C VAL A 62 4.15 3.86 -10.40
N ALA A 63 3.97 5.20 -10.29
CA ALA A 63 2.86 5.78 -9.52
C ALA A 63 1.54 5.55 -10.24
N LEU A 64 0.60 4.87 -9.57
CA LEU A 64 -0.72 4.49 -10.09
C LEU A 64 -1.82 4.76 -9.07
N PRO A 65 -3.06 5.03 -9.51
CA PRO A 65 -4.22 5.02 -8.62
C PRO A 65 -4.41 3.62 -8.05
N MET A 66 -4.79 3.55 -6.77
CA MET A 66 -4.84 2.28 -6.03
C MET A 66 -6.27 1.82 -5.69
N ALA A 67 -7.29 2.62 -5.97
CA ALA A 67 -8.68 2.33 -5.60
C ALA A 67 -8.81 1.90 -4.12
N SER A 68 -9.72 1.00 -3.81
CA SER A 68 -9.99 0.56 -2.43
C SER A 68 -8.87 -0.25 -1.76
N THR A 69 -7.70 -0.47 -2.40
CA THR A 69 -6.53 -0.98 -1.68
C THR A 69 -5.98 0.05 -0.69
N THR A 70 -6.32 1.34 -0.85
CA THR A 70 -6.18 2.42 0.14
C THR A 70 -6.61 2.01 1.55
N LYS A 71 -7.69 1.23 1.66
CA LYS A 71 -8.28 0.80 2.93
C LYS A 71 -7.37 -0.09 3.77
N ILE A 72 -6.25 -0.58 3.20
CA ILE A 72 -5.21 -1.27 3.95
C ILE A 72 -4.57 -0.31 4.96
N MET A 73 -4.20 0.90 4.53
CA MET A 73 -3.66 1.93 5.42
C MET A 73 -4.72 2.40 6.43
N THR A 74 -5.94 2.63 5.97
CA THR A 74 -7.05 2.99 6.88
C THR A 74 -7.25 1.94 7.97
N ALA A 75 -7.31 0.67 7.60
CA ALA A 75 -7.48 -0.42 8.56
C ALA A 75 -6.27 -0.59 9.49
N LEU A 76 -5.04 -0.37 8.98
CA LEU A 76 -3.82 -0.45 9.79
C LEU A 76 -3.88 0.55 10.94
N LEU A 77 -4.14 1.83 10.67
CA LEU A 77 -4.25 2.87 11.70
C LEU A 77 -5.34 2.53 12.74
N ILE A 78 -6.50 2.05 12.29
CA ILE A 78 -7.57 1.66 13.20
C ILE A 78 -7.15 0.47 14.08
N CYS A 79 -6.41 -0.50 13.53
CA CYS A 79 -5.92 -1.65 14.29
C CYS A 79 -4.80 -1.28 15.27
N GLU A 80 -4.02 -0.25 14.97
CA GLU A 80 -2.94 0.25 15.83
C GLU A 80 -3.48 1.08 17.00
N ASP A 81 -4.50 1.93 16.78
CA ASP A 81 -4.81 3.03 17.69
C ASP A 81 -6.21 2.97 18.32
N CYS A 82 -7.13 2.14 17.80
CA CYS A 82 -8.52 2.18 18.27
C CYS A 82 -8.89 1.01 19.18
N ASP A 83 -9.70 1.30 20.20
CA ASP A 83 -10.46 0.28 20.91
C ASP A 83 -11.60 -0.23 20.00
N LEU A 84 -11.47 -1.47 19.54
CA LEU A 84 -12.42 -2.08 18.61
C LEU A 84 -13.78 -2.42 19.23
N ASP A 85 -13.86 -2.56 20.54
CA ASP A 85 -15.10 -2.87 21.25
C ASP A 85 -15.87 -1.61 21.66
N ARG A 86 -15.30 -0.44 21.38
CA ARG A 86 -15.96 0.85 21.59
C ARG A 86 -17.18 0.98 20.67
N VAL A 87 -18.34 1.22 21.25
CA VAL A 87 -19.57 1.60 20.53
C VAL A 87 -19.55 3.09 20.24
N VAL A 88 -19.87 3.46 19.02
CA VAL A 88 -19.85 4.82 18.50
C VAL A 88 -21.16 5.16 17.79
N ILE A 89 -21.50 6.44 17.75
CA ILE A 89 -22.58 6.94 16.90
C ILE A 89 -21.99 7.27 15.53
N VAL A 90 -22.63 6.79 14.46
CA VAL A 90 -22.22 7.03 13.07
C VAL A 90 -22.18 8.54 12.80
N PRO A 91 -21.02 9.09 12.39
CA PRO A 91 -20.92 10.50 12.02
C PRO A 91 -21.79 10.83 10.80
N ASP A 92 -22.43 11.99 10.80
CA ASP A 92 -23.33 12.42 9.71
C ASP A 92 -22.64 12.41 8.33
N CYS A 93 -21.36 12.77 8.27
CA CYS A 93 -20.57 12.78 7.02
C CYS A 93 -20.27 11.39 6.46
N ALA A 94 -20.47 10.32 7.24
CA ALA A 94 -20.29 8.95 6.76
C ALA A 94 -21.55 8.40 6.08
N VAL A 95 -22.69 9.09 6.18
CA VAL A 95 -23.95 8.65 5.59
C VAL A 95 -24.06 9.07 4.14
N GLY A 96 -24.39 8.12 3.25
CA GLY A 96 -24.57 8.39 1.84
C GLY A 96 -23.29 8.61 1.04
N VAL A 97 -22.14 8.20 1.57
CA VAL A 97 -20.86 8.25 0.87
C VAL A 97 -20.92 7.42 -0.41
N GLU A 98 -20.42 7.98 -1.51
CA GLU A 98 -20.43 7.37 -2.83
C GLU A 98 -19.68 6.02 -2.87
N GLY A 99 -20.13 5.11 -3.73
CA GLY A 99 -19.48 3.84 -4.06
C GLY A 99 -19.89 2.67 -3.18
N SER A 100 -18.94 1.78 -2.85
CA SER A 100 -19.25 0.61 -1.99
C SER A 100 -19.65 1.06 -0.60
N SER A 101 -20.74 0.52 -0.06
CA SER A 101 -21.30 0.93 1.22
C SER A 101 -21.76 -0.29 2.04
N ILE A 102 -21.76 -0.15 3.35
CA ILE A 102 -22.45 -1.02 4.30
C ILE A 102 -23.80 -0.41 4.75
N TYR A 103 -24.16 0.72 4.15
CA TYR A 103 -25.42 1.44 4.35
C TYR A 103 -25.60 1.92 5.79
N LEU A 104 -24.60 2.63 6.32
CA LEU A 104 -24.66 3.29 7.61
C LEU A 104 -25.80 4.34 7.64
N LYS A 105 -26.47 4.46 8.78
CA LYS A 105 -27.58 5.39 8.97
C LYS A 105 -27.20 6.47 9.98
N LYS A 106 -27.80 7.64 9.83
CA LYS A 106 -27.66 8.74 10.78
C LYS A 106 -28.13 8.32 12.17
N GLY A 107 -27.28 8.59 13.18
CA GLY A 107 -27.59 8.27 14.57
C GLY A 107 -27.55 6.78 14.92
N GLU A 108 -27.10 5.91 13.99
CA GLU A 108 -26.93 4.48 14.24
C GLU A 108 -25.77 4.28 15.24
N GLU A 109 -25.97 3.40 16.20
CA GLU A 109 -24.93 2.89 17.07
C GLU A 109 -24.30 1.64 16.46
N ILE A 110 -22.96 1.58 16.45
CA ILE A 110 -22.21 0.46 15.91
C ILE A 110 -20.84 0.40 16.61
N ASP A 111 -20.26 -0.78 16.79
CA ASP A 111 -18.90 -0.87 17.30
C ASP A 111 -17.84 -0.64 16.20
N VAL A 112 -16.65 -0.21 16.63
CA VAL A 112 -15.51 0.04 15.73
C VAL A 112 -15.12 -1.23 15.00
N ARG A 113 -15.28 -2.39 15.62
CA ARG A 113 -14.99 -3.70 15.06
C ARG A 113 -15.89 -4.00 13.85
N ASP A 114 -17.19 -3.81 13.96
CA ASP A 114 -18.12 -4.03 12.84
C ASP A 114 -17.87 -3.05 11.69
N LEU A 115 -17.48 -1.80 12.00
CA LEU A 115 -17.02 -0.84 10.99
C LEU A 115 -15.76 -1.33 10.27
N LEU A 116 -14.76 -1.86 11.01
CA LEU A 116 -13.51 -2.37 10.46
C LEU A 116 -13.76 -3.60 9.55
N TYR A 117 -14.62 -4.52 9.96
CA TYR A 117 -15.02 -5.65 9.11
C TYR A 117 -15.80 -5.18 7.88
N GLY A 118 -16.70 -4.21 8.03
CA GLY A 118 -17.40 -3.58 6.90
C GLY A 118 -16.47 -2.92 5.91
N LEU A 119 -15.45 -2.21 6.40
CA LEU A 119 -14.36 -1.61 5.62
C LEU A 119 -13.64 -2.65 4.76
N MET A 120 -13.18 -3.74 5.37
CA MET A 120 -12.31 -4.69 4.68
C MET A 120 -13.08 -5.72 3.87
N LEU A 121 -14.15 -6.33 4.40
CA LEU A 121 -14.88 -7.40 3.73
C LEU A 121 -15.84 -6.88 2.65
N ARG A 122 -16.50 -5.74 2.90
CA ARG A 122 -17.48 -5.13 1.97
C ARG A 122 -16.92 -3.97 1.19
N SER A 123 -15.74 -3.45 1.58
CA SER A 123 -15.12 -2.26 1.00
C SER A 123 -15.93 -0.99 1.25
N GLY A 124 -16.64 -0.87 2.39
CA GLY A 124 -17.51 0.26 2.72
C GLY A 124 -16.74 1.58 2.72
N ASN A 125 -17.16 2.54 1.88
CA ASN A 125 -16.61 3.90 1.87
C ASN A 125 -17.19 4.70 3.05
N ASP A 126 -18.44 4.45 3.39
CA ASP A 126 -19.10 4.93 4.60
C ASP A 126 -18.36 4.48 5.87
N SER A 127 -17.96 3.20 5.96
CA SER A 127 -17.09 2.72 7.04
C SER A 127 -15.75 3.44 7.08
N ALA A 128 -15.11 3.67 5.92
CA ALA A 128 -13.84 4.38 5.86
C ALA A 128 -13.94 5.80 6.41
N THR A 129 -15.00 6.53 6.01
CA THR A 129 -15.26 7.89 6.48
C THR A 129 -15.60 7.91 7.98
N ALA A 130 -16.43 6.98 8.44
CA ALA A 130 -16.77 6.87 9.86
C ALA A 130 -15.53 6.62 10.71
N LEU A 131 -14.71 5.64 10.34
CA LEU A 131 -13.49 5.27 11.04
C LEU A 131 -12.47 6.43 11.07
N ALA A 132 -12.32 7.15 9.96
CA ALA A 132 -11.44 8.32 9.88
C ALA A 132 -11.84 9.41 10.89
N VAL A 133 -13.13 9.71 10.98
CA VAL A 133 -13.63 10.70 11.95
C VAL A 133 -13.53 10.21 13.39
N ILE A 134 -13.77 8.92 13.63
CA ILE A 134 -13.68 8.31 14.97
C ILE A 134 -12.22 8.34 15.47
N HIS A 135 -11.25 8.12 14.59
CA HIS A 135 -9.82 8.10 14.92
C HIS A 135 -9.28 9.51 15.14
N SER A 136 -9.38 10.39 14.15
CA SER A 136 -8.67 11.69 14.09
C SER A 136 -9.57 12.91 14.26
N GLY A 137 -10.89 12.72 14.38
CA GLY A 137 -11.87 13.80 14.52
C GLY A 137 -12.31 14.43 13.19
N SER A 138 -11.57 14.23 12.09
CA SER A 138 -11.96 14.64 10.73
C SER A 138 -11.27 13.76 9.69
N VAL A 139 -11.83 13.75 8.46
CA VAL A 139 -11.25 13.03 7.32
C VAL A 139 -9.89 13.61 6.94
N ASP A 140 -9.75 14.94 6.94
CA ASP A 140 -8.50 15.61 6.56
C ASP A 140 -7.35 15.24 7.51
N LYS A 141 -7.58 15.31 8.83
CA LYS A 141 -6.57 14.92 9.82
C LYS A 141 -6.21 13.45 9.69
N PHE A 142 -7.19 12.58 9.46
CA PHE A 142 -6.92 11.17 9.25
C PHE A 142 -6.07 10.94 7.99
N THR A 143 -6.31 11.70 6.94
CA THR A 143 -5.50 11.65 5.71
C THR A 143 -4.07 12.11 5.97
N ASP A 144 -3.86 13.13 6.82
CA ASP A 144 -2.53 13.53 7.26
C ASP A 144 -1.84 12.39 8.02
N ASP A 145 -2.56 11.70 8.94
CA ASP A 145 -2.04 10.54 9.67
C ASP A 145 -1.68 9.39 8.71
N MET A 146 -2.51 9.11 7.69
CA MET A 146 -2.21 8.11 6.65
C MET A 146 -0.91 8.44 5.92
N ASN A 147 -0.69 9.69 5.53
CA ASN A 147 0.50 10.13 4.83
C ASN A 147 1.75 10.09 5.73
N ALA A 148 1.62 10.49 7.00
CA ALA A 148 2.69 10.38 7.97
C ALA A 148 3.10 8.91 8.18
N ARG A 149 2.12 8.01 8.37
CA ARG A 149 2.37 6.58 8.54
C ARG A 149 3.00 5.94 7.31
N ALA A 150 2.59 6.35 6.10
CA ALA A 150 3.21 5.89 4.86
C ALA A 150 4.70 6.23 4.81
N LEU A 151 5.08 7.45 5.18
CA LEU A 151 6.48 7.88 5.24
C LEU A 151 7.30 7.06 6.25
N GLU A 152 6.74 6.79 7.43
CA GLU A 152 7.38 5.94 8.47
C GLU A 152 7.63 4.51 7.95
N LEU A 153 6.71 3.96 7.15
CA LEU A 153 6.83 2.66 6.53
C LEU A 153 7.75 2.65 5.29
N GLY A 154 8.31 3.81 4.92
CA GLY A 154 9.20 3.95 3.77
C GLY A 154 8.46 4.09 2.43
N ALA A 155 7.15 4.24 2.41
CA ALA A 155 6.31 4.41 1.23
C ALA A 155 6.35 5.87 0.72
N LYS A 156 7.48 6.28 0.17
CA LYS A 156 7.80 7.67 -0.20
C LYS A 156 7.15 8.16 -1.49
N SER A 157 6.66 7.24 -2.31
CA SER A 157 5.99 7.53 -3.59
C SER A 157 4.48 7.27 -3.49
N THR A 158 3.92 7.44 -2.28
CA THR A 158 2.51 7.26 -1.96
C THR A 158 1.94 8.56 -1.43
N HIS A 159 0.73 8.90 -1.86
CA HIS A 159 -0.01 10.03 -1.33
C HIS A 159 -1.50 9.69 -1.23
N PHE A 160 -2.05 9.86 -0.04
CA PHE A 160 -3.46 9.67 0.27
C PHE A 160 -4.17 11.01 0.34
N THR A 161 -5.34 11.12 -0.31
CA THR A 161 -6.24 12.28 -0.23
C THR A 161 -7.57 11.93 0.43
N ASN A 162 -7.85 10.63 0.62
CA ASN A 162 -9.04 10.15 1.30
C ASN A 162 -8.84 8.73 1.85
N PRO A 163 -9.65 8.29 2.84
CA PRO A 163 -9.49 6.99 3.50
C PRO A 163 -10.07 5.80 2.72
N SER A 164 -10.76 6.04 1.62
CA SER A 164 -11.55 5.02 0.92
C SER A 164 -10.96 4.55 -0.42
N GLY A 165 -10.15 5.37 -1.06
CA GLY A 165 -9.61 5.15 -2.41
C GLY A 165 -10.56 5.63 -3.51
N LEU A 166 -11.42 6.59 -3.23
CA LEU A 166 -12.17 7.33 -4.25
C LEU A 166 -11.19 8.08 -5.17
N PRO A 167 -11.53 8.22 -6.46
CA PRO A 167 -10.63 8.84 -7.43
C PRO A 167 -10.30 10.29 -7.09
N ASP A 168 -9.01 10.58 -7.06
CA ASP A 168 -8.44 11.92 -6.98
C ASP A 168 -7.13 11.90 -7.78
N ASP A 169 -6.71 13.06 -8.33
CA ASP A 169 -5.49 13.11 -9.15
C ASP A 169 -4.22 12.99 -8.32
N ASP A 170 -4.29 13.38 -7.06
CA ASP A 170 -3.18 13.31 -6.11
C ASP A 170 -3.24 12.09 -5.20
N HIS A 171 -4.19 11.16 -5.44
CA HIS A 171 -4.32 9.90 -4.72
C HIS A 171 -3.65 8.76 -5.49
N TYR A 172 -2.41 8.44 -5.13
CA TYR A 172 -1.59 7.46 -5.83
C TYR A 172 -0.66 6.68 -4.89
N THR A 173 -0.16 5.56 -5.40
CA THR A 173 0.89 4.75 -4.78
C THR A 173 1.73 4.07 -5.85
N THR A 174 2.78 3.36 -5.45
CA THR A 174 3.47 2.37 -6.27
C THR A 174 3.18 0.97 -5.76
N ALA A 175 3.37 -0.06 -6.60
CA ALA A 175 3.20 -1.43 -6.14
C ALA A 175 4.17 -1.77 -5.00
N ARG A 176 5.41 -1.23 -5.04
CA ARG A 176 6.41 -1.38 -3.98
C ARG A 176 5.97 -0.74 -2.67
N ASP A 177 5.54 0.51 -2.70
CA ASP A 177 5.10 1.22 -1.51
C ASP A 177 3.87 0.54 -0.87
N LEU A 178 2.89 0.16 -1.70
CA LEU A 178 1.70 -0.53 -1.21
C LEU A 178 2.04 -1.92 -0.64
N CYS A 179 3.07 -2.59 -1.18
CA CYS A 179 3.57 -3.84 -0.62
C CYS A 179 4.19 -3.63 0.77
N ALA A 180 4.99 -2.59 0.95
CA ALA A 180 5.56 -2.23 2.26
C ALA A 180 4.45 -1.94 3.30
N ILE A 181 3.43 -1.17 2.91
CA ILE A 181 2.25 -0.90 3.75
C ILE A 181 1.51 -2.20 4.09
N ALA A 182 1.26 -3.05 3.08
CA ALA A 182 0.54 -4.31 3.27
C ALA A 182 1.32 -5.28 4.17
N ARG A 183 2.65 -5.33 4.04
CA ARG A 183 3.51 -6.15 4.91
C ARG A 183 3.45 -5.69 6.36
N ALA A 184 3.50 -4.38 6.62
CA ALA A 184 3.33 -3.84 7.96
C ALA A 184 1.95 -4.19 8.53
N ALA A 185 0.89 -4.01 7.75
CA ALA A 185 -0.47 -4.34 8.15
C ALA A 185 -0.63 -5.83 8.46
N MET A 186 -0.07 -6.72 7.63
CA MET A 186 -0.13 -8.17 7.83
C MET A 186 0.65 -8.67 9.05
N GLN A 187 1.55 -7.87 9.63
CA GLN A 187 2.23 -8.17 10.90
C GLN A 187 1.38 -7.78 12.13
N ASN A 188 0.29 -7.04 11.96
CA ASN A 188 -0.69 -6.78 13.01
C ASN A 188 -1.70 -7.92 13.08
N ASP A 189 -1.81 -8.60 14.24
CA ASP A 189 -2.67 -9.77 14.42
C ASP A 189 -4.15 -9.48 14.21
N ILE A 190 -4.60 -8.30 14.61
CA ILE A 190 -6.00 -7.85 14.43
C ILE A 190 -6.28 -7.69 12.95
N PHE A 191 -5.43 -6.95 12.23
CA PHE A 191 -5.56 -6.75 10.79
C PHE A 191 -5.57 -8.10 10.05
N ARG A 192 -4.61 -8.97 10.34
CA ARG A 192 -4.50 -10.31 9.76
C ARG A 192 -5.80 -11.11 9.94
N LYS A 193 -6.35 -11.12 11.16
CA LYS A 193 -7.61 -11.79 11.46
C LYS A 193 -8.76 -11.25 10.62
N VAL A 194 -8.88 -9.91 10.53
CA VAL A 194 -9.97 -9.25 9.77
C VAL A 194 -9.90 -9.61 8.30
N VAL A 195 -8.73 -9.45 7.65
CA VAL A 195 -8.60 -9.65 6.19
C VAL A 195 -8.70 -11.12 5.78
N GLY A 196 -8.32 -12.05 6.67
CA GLY A 196 -8.45 -13.50 6.46
C GLY A 196 -9.86 -14.05 6.72
N THR A 197 -10.75 -13.25 7.28
CA THR A 197 -12.11 -13.68 7.61
C THR A 197 -12.97 -13.79 6.34
N LYS A 198 -13.56 -14.96 6.11
CA LYS A 198 -14.49 -15.22 4.99
C LYS A 198 -15.88 -14.67 5.27
N ASN A 199 -16.40 -14.95 6.48
CA ASN A 199 -17.70 -14.48 6.93
C ASN A 199 -17.58 -13.92 8.35
N TRP A 200 -18.15 -12.75 8.57
CA TRP A 200 -18.20 -12.08 9.86
C TRP A 200 -19.64 -11.99 10.34
N ASN A 201 -19.88 -12.35 11.60
CA ASN A 201 -21.14 -12.13 12.30
C ASN A 201 -20.82 -11.39 13.59
N GLY A 202 -20.94 -10.06 13.53
CA GLY A 202 -20.72 -9.16 14.67
C GLY A 202 -21.98 -8.89 15.47
N ALA A 203 -21.88 -7.98 16.41
CA ALA A 203 -22.99 -7.57 17.27
C ALA A 203 -24.06 -6.80 16.48
N TYR A 204 -23.65 -6.00 15.50
CA TYR A 204 -24.53 -5.11 14.74
C TYR A 204 -24.69 -5.53 13.29
N ARG A 205 -23.67 -6.20 12.71
CA ARG A 205 -23.61 -6.47 11.27
C ARG A 205 -23.03 -7.84 10.93
N SER A 206 -23.46 -8.36 9.78
CA SER A 206 -22.90 -9.59 9.19
C SER A 206 -22.41 -9.31 7.80
N TYR A 207 -21.19 -9.83 7.46
CA TYR A 207 -20.56 -9.59 6.18
C TYR A 207 -19.91 -10.84 5.62
N SER A 208 -19.99 -11.01 4.29
CA SER A 208 -19.18 -11.98 3.54
C SER A 208 -18.06 -11.24 2.79
N ASN A 209 -16.85 -11.77 2.81
CA ASN A 209 -15.70 -11.18 2.17
C ASN A 209 -15.79 -11.29 0.64
N LYS A 210 -15.57 -10.17 -0.06
CA LYS A 210 -15.56 -10.11 -1.53
C LYS A 210 -14.26 -10.63 -2.16
N ASN A 211 -13.19 -10.83 -1.35
CA ASN A 211 -11.91 -11.30 -1.86
C ASN A 211 -11.96 -12.78 -2.23
N LYS A 212 -12.00 -13.06 -3.54
CA LYS A 212 -12.09 -14.43 -4.06
C LYS A 212 -10.83 -15.27 -3.79
N MET A 213 -9.66 -14.63 -3.52
CA MET A 213 -8.44 -15.39 -3.18
C MET A 213 -8.66 -16.30 -1.98
N LEU A 214 -9.37 -15.82 -0.96
CA LEU A 214 -9.66 -16.61 0.25
C LEU A 214 -10.43 -17.91 -0.01
N TYR A 215 -11.14 -17.99 -1.12
CA TYR A 215 -11.96 -19.15 -1.48
C TYR A 215 -11.30 -20.05 -2.52
N ASN A 216 -10.47 -19.46 -3.40
CA ASN A 216 -10.02 -20.10 -4.62
C ASN A 216 -8.51 -20.39 -4.65
N TYR A 217 -7.73 -19.84 -3.72
CA TYR A 217 -6.28 -20.04 -3.68
C TYR A 217 -5.87 -20.68 -2.34
N ASP A 218 -5.18 -21.83 -2.43
CA ASP A 218 -4.74 -22.57 -1.25
C ASP A 218 -3.71 -21.78 -0.44
N GLY A 219 -3.92 -21.74 0.88
CA GLY A 219 -3.08 -20.98 1.79
C GLY A 219 -3.33 -19.47 1.80
N ALA A 220 -4.33 -18.93 1.07
CA ALA A 220 -4.62 -17.50 1.06
C ALA A 220 -5.00 -16.97 2.46
N THR A 221 -4.35 -15.86 2.87
CA THR A 221 -4.52 -15.22 4.19
C THR A 221 -5.13 -13.82 4.10
N GLY A 222 -5.28 -13.24 2.90
CA GLY A 222 -5.88 -11.89 2.69
C GLY A 222 -5.69 -11.41 1.26
N VAL A 223 -5.75 -10.12 0.95
CA VAL A 223 -5.87 -8.95 1.81
C VAL A 223 -7.03 -8.07 1.33
N LYS A 224 -6.91 -7.36 0.16
CA LYS A 224 -7.89 -6.35 -0.27
C LYS A 224 -7.98 -6.23 -1.78
N THR A 225 -9.21 -6.16 -2.30
CA THR A 225 -9.53 -5.83 -3.69
C THR A 225 -9.82 -4.34 -3.86
N GLY A 226 -9.54 -3.80 -5.04
CA GLY A 226 -9.89 -2.44 -5.44
C GLY A 226 -10.31 -2.36 -6.89
N TYR A 227 -11.22 -1.44 -7.20
CA TYR A 227 -11.60 -1.10 -8.57
C TYR A 227 -12.17 0.30 -8.64
N THR A 228 -11.69 1.08 -9.57
CA THR A 228 -12.34 2.28 -10.11
C THR A 228 -12.07 2.33 -11.61
N MET A 229 -12.83 3.12 -12.35
CA MET A 229 -12.56 3.27 -13.80
C MET A 229 -11.15 3.83 -14.06
N LYS A 230 -10.66 4.73 -13.19
CA LYS A 230 -9.33 5.34 -13.31
C LYS A 230 -8.19 4.39 -12.92
N ALA A 231 -8.38 3.58 -11.87
CA ALA A 231 -7.35 2.70 -11.35
C ALA A 231 -7.29 1.33 -12.07
N GLY A 232 -8.35 0.95 -12.79
CA GLY A 232 -8.50 -0.42 -13.22
C GLY A 232 -8.71 -1.36 -12.03
N ARG A 233 -8.44 -2.65 -12.21
CA ARG A 233 -8.55 -3.65 -11.13
C ARG A 233 -7.24 -3.72 -10.37
N CYS A 234 -7.34 -3.68 -9.04
CA CYS A 234 -6.23 -3.73 -8.10
C CYS A 234 -6.47 -4.84 -7.08
N LEU A 235 -5.42 -5.54 -6.69
CA LEU A 235 -5.48 -6.60 -5.70
C LEU A 235 -4.19 -6.63 -4.87
N VAL A 236 -4.35 -6.62 -3.57
CA VAL A 236 -3.30 -7.04 -2.64
C VAL A 236 -3.70 -8.39 -2.10
N SER A 237 -2.83 -9.40 -2.25
CA SER A 237 -3.06 -10.74 -1.75
C SER A 237 -1.93 -11.18 -0.85
N SER A 238 -2.21 -12.12 0.02
CA SER A 238 -1.19 -12.88 0.76
C SER A 238 -1.58 -14.34 0.85
N ALA A 239 -0.56 -15.18 0.92
CA ALA A 239 -0.72 -16.60 1.15
C ALA A 239 0.46 -17.17 1.94
N MET A 240 0.20 -18.21 2.73
CA MET A 240 1.20 -18.92 3.53
C MET A 240 1.26 -20.39 3.13
N ARG A 241 2.48 -20.88 2.82
CA ARG A 241 2.77 -22.30 2.59
C ARG A 241 4.16 -22.64 3.14
N GLY A 242 4.28 -23.80 3.79
CA GLY A 242 5.57 -24.29 4.28
C GLY A 242 6.34 -23.32 5.19
N GLY A 243 5.64 -22.50 5.99
CA GLY A 243 6.24 -21.50 6.87
C GLY A 243 6.69 -20.21 6.19
N MET A 244 6.60 -20.11 4.86
CA MET A 244 6.82 -18.88 4.10
C MET A 244 5.49 -18.18 3.82
N GLU A 245 5.42 -16.88 4.04
CA GLU A 245 4.26 -16.08 3.67
C GLU A 245 4.67 -15.00 2.66
N ILE A 246 3.93 -14.93 1.56
CA ILE A 246 4.19 -14.01 0.45
C ILE A 246 3.06 -13.01 0.36
N VAL A 247 3.40 -11.73 0.22
CA VAL A 247 2.48 -10.64 -0.13
C VAL A 247 2.67 -10.28 -1.59
N THR A 248 1.56 -10.13 -2.32
CA THR A 248 1.57 -9.66 -3.71
C THR A 248 0.73 -8.41 -3.85
N VAL A 249 1.20 -7.48 -4.67
CA VAL A 249 0.45 -6.29 -5.10
C VAL A 249 0.34 -6.32 -6.61
N VAL A 250 -0.87 -6.13 -7.10
CA VAL A 250 -1.18 -6.02 -8.53
C VAL A 250 -2.05 -4.79 -8.73
N LEU A 251 -1.58 -3.84 -9.55
CA LEU A 251 -2.26 -2.58 -9.86
C LEU A 251 -2.58 -2.51 -11.35
N ASN A 252 -3.78 -2.04 -11.68
CA ASN A 252 -4.26 -1.86 -13.05
C ASN A 252 -4.13 -3.13 -13.92
N GLU A 253 -4.59 -4.26 -13.43
CA GLU A 253 -4.49 -5.55 -14.12
C GLU A 253 -5.87 -6.17 -14.33
N TYR A 254 -6.21 -6.46 -15.59
CA TYR A 254 -7.53 -7.04 -15.91
C TYR A 254 -7.76 -8.38 -15.21
N ASP A 255 -6.78 -9.28 -15.28
CA ASP A 255 -6.80 -10.56 -14.56
C ASP A 255 -6.00 -10.47 -13.26
N MET A 256 -6.45 -9.61 -12.36
CA MET A 256 -5.78 -9.39 -11.08
C MET A 256 -5.66 -10.66 -10.23
N TYR A 257 -6.61 -11.60 -10.34
CA TYR A 257 -6.57 -12.84 -9.57
C TYR A 257 -5.57 -13.85 -10.15
N GLY A 258 -5.59 -14.08 -11.47
CA GLY A 258 -4.62 -14.95 -12.13
C GLY A 258 -3.20 -14.42 -12.00
N LYS A 259 -3.00 -13.09 -12.14
CA LYS A 259 -1.69 -12.48 -11.94
C LYS A 259 -1.18 -12.63 -10.50
N SER A 260 -2.05 -12.39 -9.49
CA SER A 260 -1.67 -12.62 -8.09
C SER A 260 -1.34 -14.09 -7.80
N ALA A 261 -2.13 -15.03 -8.31
CA ALA A 261 -1.86 -16.45 -8.17
C ALA A 261 -0.51 -16.84 -8.78
N ALA A 262 -0.23 -16.38 -9.99
CA ALA A 262 1.05 -16.65 -10.67
C ALA A 262 2.26 -16.10 -9.91
N LEU A 263 2.14 -14.90 -9.30
CA LEU A 263 3.20 -14.31 -8.46
C LEU A 263 3.42 -15.13 -7.18
N LEU A 264 2.35 -15.60 -6.54
CA LEU A 264 2.43 -16.45 -5.35
C LEU A 264 3.04 -17.82 -5.68
N ASP A 265 2.56 -18.48 -6.76
CA ASP A 265 3.07 -19.77 -7.21
C ASP A 265 4.55 -19.68 -7.56
N TYR A 266 4.97 -18.65 -8.32
CA TYR A 266 6.38 -18.43 -8.61
C TYR A 266 7.23 -18.32 -7.33
N GLY A 267 6.75 -17.58 -6.32
CA GLY A 267 7.44 -17.45 -5.05
C GLY A 267 7.57 -18.79 -4.32
N PHE A 268 6.48 -19.53 -4.16
CA PHE A 268 6.50 -20.83 -3.46
C PHE A 268 7.27 -21.92 -4.22
N GLU A 269 7.28 -21.88 -5.54
CA GLU A 269 8.03 -22.85 -6.37
C GLU A 269 9.55 -22.61 -6.31
N ASN A 270 9.97 -21.35 -6.31
CA ASN A 270 11.38 -20.98 -6.50
C ASN A 270 12.11 -20.59 -5.21
N TYR A 271 11.40 -20.33 -4.12
CA TYR A 271 11.99 -19.86 -2.87
C TYR A 271 11.51 -20.66 -1.67
N GLU A 272 12.31 -20.63 -0.62
CA GLU A 272 12.00 -21.19 0.69
C GLU A 272 12.55 -20.29 1.80
N VAL A 273 12.02 -20.44 3.01
CA VAL A 273 12.50 -19.74 4.20
C VAL A 273 13.30 -20.68 5.07
N ALA A 274 14.55 -20.33 5.35
CA ALA A 274 15.32 -20.95 6.41
C ALA A 274 15.25 -20.08 7.68
N VAL A 275 14.93 -20.71 8.81
CA VAL A 275 14.99 -20.06 10.12
C VAL A 275 16.35 -20.35 10.74
N LEU A 276 17.14 -19.30 10.98
CA LEU A 276 18.46 -19.43 11.60
C LEU A 276 18.38 -19.07 13.09
N PRO A 277 19.15 -19.75 13.94
CA PRO A 277 19.25 -19.33 15.35
C PRO A 277 19.79 -17.90 15.41
N VAL A 278 19.11 -17.03 16.14
CA VAL A 278 19.27 -15.56 16.20
C VAL A 278 20.67 -15.06 16.59
N SER A 279 21.60 -15.95 16.94
CA SER A 279 22.92 -15.59 17.50
C SER A 279 24.05 -15.45 16.47
N ARG A 280 23.79 -15.53 15.16
CA ARG A 280 24.90 -15.51 14.17
C ARG A 280 24.64 -14.55 13.01
N VAL A 281 25.49 -13.52 12.94
CA VAL A 281 25.77 -12.78 11.70
C VAL A 281 26.62 -13.70 10.80
N PHE A 282 26.24 -13.90 9.55
CA PHE A 282 27.00 -14.76 8.62
C PHE A 282 27.25 -14.04 7.30
N LEU A 283 28.26 -14.52 6.57
CA LEU A 283 28.63 -14.03 5.26
C LEU A 283 27.88 -14.82 4.17
N CYS A 284 27.03 -14.16 3.41
CA CYS A 284 26.40 -14.72 2.24
C CYS A 284 26.91 -13.96 1.00
N GLY A 285 27.58 -14.64 0.09
CA GLY A 285 28.12 -14.01 -1.13
C GLY A 285 29.10 -12.85 -0.86
N GLY A 286 29.86 -12.88 0.22
CA GLY A 286 30.82 -11.82 0.59
C GLY A 286 30.19 -10.57 1.25
N ARG A 287 28.89 -10.59 1.56
CA ARG A 287 28.19 -9.54 2.34
C ARG A 287 27.79 -10.05 3.70
N LEU A 288 27.90 -9.17 4.70
CA LEU A 288 27.34 -9.43 6.03
C LEU A 288 25.82 -9.45 5.93
N CYS A 289 25.24 -10.63 6.13
CA CYS A 289 23.80 -10.81 6.22
C CYS A 289 23.41 -10.89 7.69
N SER A 290 22.59 -9.96 8.13
CA SER A 290 21.90 -10.05 9.42
C SER A 290 20.58 -10.77 9.19
N PRO A 291 20.21 -11.77 10.02
CA PRO A 291 18.87 -12.33 9.97
C PRO A 291 17.86 -11.19 10.23
N GLY A 292 16.75 -11.18 9.49
CA GLY A 292 15.60 -10.34 9.83
C GLY A 292 15.16 -10.57 11.28
N ALA A 293 14.19 -9.78 11.77
CA ALA A 293 13.79 -9.74 13.19
C ALA A 293 13.56 -11.10 13.88
N GLU A 294 13.45 -12.20 13.13
CA GLU A 294 13.28 -13.57 13.63
C GLU A 294 14.35 -14.55 13.10
N GLY A 295 15.47 -14.09 12.58
CA GLY A 295 16.49 -14.98 12.01
C GLY A 295 16.05 -15.70 10.73
N ARG A 296 15.07 -15.15 9.99
CA ARG A 296 14.57 -15.73 8.74
C ARG A 296 15.38 -15.26 7.55
N ILE A 297 15.70 -16.18 6.67
CA ILE A 297 16.36 -15.89 5.39
C ILE A 297 15.52 -16.53 4.28
N VAL A 298 15.35 -15.78 3.20
CA VAL A 298 14.78 -16.30 1.96
C VAL A 298 15.91 -16.85 1.09
N LEU A 299 15.81 -18.11 0.74
CA LEU A 299 16.76 -18.82 -0.14
C LEU A 299 16.06 -19.17 -1.45
N ARG A 300 16.79 -19.09 -2.55
CA ARG A 300 16.34 -19.64 -3.82
C ARG A 300 16.54 -21.15 -3.77
N LYS A 301 15.52 -21.94 -4.14
CA LYS A 301 15.60 -23.39 -4.17
C LYS A 301 16.63 -23.86 -5.21
N GLY A 302 17.48 -24.80 -4.81
CA GLY A 302 18.52 -25.34 -5.68
C GLY A 302 19.74 -24.45 -5.92
N SER A 303 19.91 -23.38 -5.12
CA SER A 303 21.13 -22.57 -5.12
C SER A 303 22.14 -23.04 -4.08
#